data_672a316a0e3f5eaff9b29ccd1555a9fa
#
_entry.id   672a316a0e3f5eaff9b29ccd1555a9fa
#
_cell.length_a   1.000
_cell.length_b   1.000
_cell.length_c   1.000
_cell.angle_alpha   90.00
_cell.angle_beta   90.00
_cell.angle_gamma   90.00
#
_symmetry.space_group_name_H-M   'P 1'
#
loop_
_entity.id
_entity.type
_entity.pdbx_description
1 polymer ?
#
loop_
_entity_poly.entity_id
_entity_poly.type
_entity_poly.pdbx_seq_one_letter_code
_entity_poly.pdbx_strand_id
1 'polypeptide(L)' 'MKTLNLTESQLDYLQELVMFAYEMDVPEQKGWDIQTYDNLVDEVMK' A
#
# COMPACT_ATOMS: atom_id res chain seq x y z
N MET A 1 -11.88 -6.22 -8.43
CA MET A 1 -10.44 -5.92 -8.28
C MET A 1 -9.58 -7.06 -8.79
N LYS A 2 -8.45 -6.74 -9.31
CA LYS A 2 -7.51 -7.76 -9.76
C LYS A 2 -6.86 -8.45 -8.58
N THR A 3 -6.71 -9.76 -8.69
CA THR A 3 -5.98 -10.53 -7.69
C THR A 3 -4.48 -10.41 -7.98
N LEU A 4 -3.71 -10.14 -6.95
CA LEU A 4 -2.27 -10.06 -7.07
C LEU A 4 -1.65 -11.41 -6.72
N ASN A 5 -0.80 -11.91 -7.60
CA ASN A 5 -0.04 -13.13 -7.37
C ASN A 5 1.39 -12.75 -7.00
N LEU A 6 1.65 -12.68 -5.70
CA LEU A 6 2.94 -12.25 -5.18
C LEU A 6 3.57 -13.38 -4.36
N THR A 7 4.89 -13.47 -4.42
CA THR A 7 5.63 -14.34 -3.51
C THR A 7 5.57 -13.75 -2.11
N GLU A 8 5.92 -14.54 -1.10
CA GLU A 8 5.97 -14.03 0.29
C GLU A 8 6.94 -12.85 0.41
N SER A 9 8.09 -12.94 -0.23
CA SER A 9 9.08 -11.85 -0.21
C SER A 9 8.54 -10.60 -0.86
N GLN A 10 7.86 -10.75 -2.00
CA GLN A 10 7.27 -9.61 -2.70
C GLN A 10 6.19 -8.96 -1.85
N LEU A 11 5.38 -9.76 -1.18
CA LEU A 11 4.34 -9.24 -0.30
C LEU A 11 4.94 -8.48 0.87
N ASP A 12 6.00 -9.02 1.47
CA ASP A 12 6.70 -8.35 2.57
C ASP A 12 7.23 -6.99 2.13
N TYR A 13 7.87 -6.94 0.95
CA TYR A 13 8.40 -5.69 0.42
C TYR A 13 7.28 -4.69 0.18
N LEU A 14 6.17 -5.15 -0.38
CA LEU A 14 5.03 -4.28 -0.65
C LEU A 14 4.46 -3.70 0.64
N GLN A 15 4.31 -4.53 1.67
CA GLN A 15 3.82 -4.08 2.97
C GLN A 15 4.74 -3.03 3.57
N GLU A 16 6.04 -3.25 3.49
CA GLU A 16 7.04 -2.29 3.97
C GLU A 16 6.93 -0.96 3.22
N LEU A 17 6.82 -1.03 1.89
CA LEU A 17 6.73 0.16 1.06
C LEU A 17 5.46 0.95 1.35
N VAL A 18 4.35 0.27 1.52
CA VAL A 18 3.07 0.92 1.82
C VAL A 18 3.14 1.64 3.17
N MET A 19 3.71 0.99 4.17
CA MET A 19 3.84 1.59 5.50
C MET A 19 4.83 2.76 5.49
N PHE A 20 5.92 2.61 4.75
CA PHE A 20 6.89 3.70 4.59
C PHE A 20 6.26 4.92 3.94
N ALA A 21 5.50 4.68 2.88
CA ALA A 21 4.81 5.77 2.19
C ALA A 21 3.83 6.48 3.12
N TYR A 22 3.15 5.73 3.96
CA TYR A 22 2.23 6.28 4.95
C TYR A 22 2.97 7.21 5.92
N GLU A 23 4.11 6.75 6.44
CA GLU A 23 4.91 7.55 7.39
C GLU A 23 5.45 8.82 6.77
N MET A 24 5.77 8.77 5.47
CA MET A 24 6.35 9.92 4.77
C MET A 24 5.27 10.83 4.14
N ASP A 25 3.99 10.55 4.41
CA ASP A 25 2.87 11.32 3.87
C ASP A 25 2.85 11.39 2.34
N VAL A 26 3.35 10.34 1.70
CA VAL A 26 3.44 10.31 0.24
C VAL A 26 2.07 10.49 -0.42
N PRO A 27 1.00 9.79 0.01
CA PRO A 27 -0.31 9.99 -0.63
C PRO A 27 -0.77 11.44 -0.56
N GLU A 28 -0.55 12.09 0.57
CA GLU A 28 -0.94 13.47 0.75
C GLU A 28 -0.11 14.41 -0.13
N GLN A 29 1.19 14.19 -0.17
CA GLN A 29 2.10 14.99 -0.99
C GLN A 29 1.80 14.84 -2.48
N LYS A 30 1.39 13.66 -2.90
CA LYS A 30 1.07 13.38 -4.30
C LYS A 30 -0.35 13.78 -4.69
N GLY A 31 -1.18 14.13 -3.71
CA GLY A 31 -2.56 14.46 -3.95
C GLY A 31 -3.43 13.25 -4.26
N TRP A 32 -3.03 12.07 -3.82
CA TRP A 32 -3.80 10.86 -4.01
C TRP A 32 -5.04 10.87 -3.13
N ASP A 33 -6.06 10.15 -3.57
CA ASP A 33 -7.27 9.97 -2.76
C ASP A 33 -6.93 9.08 -1.55
N ILE A 34 -7.11 9.63 -0.36
CA ILE A 34 -6.76 8.93 0.88
C ILE A 34 -7.59 7.67 1.06
N GLN A 35 -8.88 7.72 0.70
CA GLN A 35 -9.76 6.55 0.80
C GLN A 35 -9.24 5.40 -0.06
N THR A 36 -8.82 5.70 -1.27
CA THR A 36 -8.26 4.70 -2.17
C THR A 36 -6.97 4.11 -1.59
N TYR A 37 -6.13 4.97 -1.02
CA TYR A 37 -4.88 4.51 -0.40
C TYR A 37 -5.16 3.62 0.81
N ASP A 38 -6.10 4.02 1.67
CA ASP A 38 -6.46 3.23 2.85
C ASP A 38 -6.98 1.85 2.45
N ASN A 39 -7.77 1.78 1.38
CA ASN A 39 -8.26 0.50 0.87
C ASN A 39 -7.12 -0.38 0.40
N LEU A 40 -6.11 0.22 -0.23
CA LEU A 40 -4.91 -0.51 -0.66
C LEU A 40 -4.16 -1.06 0.54
N VAL A 41 -3.96 -0.24 1.57
CA VAL A 41 -3.28 -0.67 2.79
C VAL A 41 -4.02 -1.87 3.40
N ASP A 42 -5.33 -1.79 3.50
CA ASP A 42 -6.15 -2.85 4.07
C ASP A 42 -5.98 -4.16 3.27
N GLU A 43 -5.98 -4.06 1.95
CA GLU A 43 -5.81 -5.23 1.09
C GLU A 43 -4.43 -5.86 1.24
N VAL A 44 -3.40 -5.04 1.35
CA VAL A 44 -2.01 -5.51 1.45
C VAL A 44 -1.74 -6.13 2.81
N MET A 45 -2.37 -5.62 3.86
CA MET A 45 -2.10 -6.04 5.24
C MET A 45 -3.00 -7.18 5.71
N LYS A 46 -3.87 -7.69 4.87
CA LYS A 46 -4.75 -8.82 5.22
C LYS A 46 -3.98 -10.10 5.52
#